data_7aac563e7f650745aa17719f060b6966
#
_entry.id   7aac563e7f650745aa17719f060b6966
#
_cell.length_a   1.000
_cell.length_b   1.000
_cell.length_c   1.000
_cell.angle_alpha   90.00
_cell.angle_beta   90.00
_cell.angle_gamma   90.00
#
_symmetry.space_group_name_H-M   'P 1'
#
loop_
_entity.id
_entity.type
_entity.pdbx_description
1 polymer ?
#
loop_
_entity_poly.entity_id
_entity_poly.type
_entity_poly.pdbx_seq_one_letter_code
_entity_poly.pdbx_strand_id
1 'polypeptide(L)'
;MSFKPSFDLEKHIYVLGALETTTTSTPYKPVQKMYLTGATVTLNTPPAGSGSTVVKLIRNNDPTNVIYTATFNANDSTVNITSSAILNATDNMSLNISSVASTNSGSDLIFKLTYHN
;
A
#
# COMPACT_ATOMS: atom_id res chain seq x y z
N MET A 1 -4.41 31.32 -22.27
CA MET A 1 -3.95 29.98 -21.86
C MET A 1 -4.77 29.56 -20.65
N SER A 2 -5.42 28.43 -20.76
CA SER A 2 -6.09 27.90 -19.57
C SER A 2 -5.08 27.15 -18.71
N PHE A 3 -5.06 27.47 -17.45
CA PHE A 3 -4.24 26.79 -16.47
C PHE A 3 -5.13 25.89 -15.61
N LYS A 4 -4.90 24.62 -15.69
CA LYS A 4 -5.60 23.66 -14.83
C LYS A 4 -4.63 23.19 -13.74
N PRO A 5 -4.86 23.56 -12.50
CA PRO A 5 -4.00 23.08 -11.43
C PRO A 5 -4.10 21.56 -11.33
N SER A 6 -2.95 20.91 -11.17
CA SER A 6 -2.88 19.49 -10.95
C SER A 6 -2.98 19.26 -9.45
N PHE A 7 -4.02 18.57 -9.02
CA PHE A 7 -4.19 18.18 -7.64
C PHE A 7 -3.93 16.70 -7.49
N ASP A 8 -3.03 16.35 -6.58
CA ASP A 8 -2.88 14.97 -6.16
C ASP A 8 -4.03 14.63 -5.21
N LEU A 9 -4.72 13.56 -5.54
CA LEU A 9 -5.74 12.98 -4.71
C LEU A 9 -5.10 11.90 -3.85
N GLU A 10 -5.72 11.56 -2.73
CA GLU A 10 -5.23 10.55 -1.82
C GLU A 10 -6.28 9.48 -1.58
N LYS A 11 -5.84 8.23 -1.58
CA LYS A 11 -6.64 7.07 -1.17
C LYS A 11 -5.93 6.39 -0.02
N HIS A 12 -6.62 6.26 1.11
CA HIS A 12 -6.08 5.58 2.30
C HIS A 12 -6.68 4.19 2.41
N ILE A 13 -5.83 3.20 2.62
CA ILE A 13 -6.22 1.82 2.92
C ILE A 13 -5.65 1.48 4.28
N TYR A 14 -6.49 0.98 5.17
CA TYR A 14 -6.13 0.70 6.56
C TYR A 14 -6.16 -0.80 6.83
N VAL A 15 -5.19 -1.27 7.61
CA VAL A 15 -5.22 -2.60 8.23
C VAL A 15 -4.95 -2.39 9.71
N LEU A 16 -5.98 -2.56 10.52
CA LEU A 16 -5.89 -2.34 11.96
C LEU A 16 -5.37 -3.57 12.68
N GLY A 17 -4.65 -3.34 13.77
CA GLY A 17 -4.08 -4.39 14.61
C GLY A 17 -2.76 -4.92 14.09
N ALA A 18 -2.30 -6.02 14.67
CA ALA A 18 -1.05 -6.67 14.28
C ALA A 18 -1.16 -7.27 12.88
N LEU A 19 -0.11 -7.08 12.08
CA LEU A 19 -0.08 -7.60 10.71
C LEU A 19 0.21 -9.11 10.71
N GLU A 20 -0.49 -9.82 9.83
CA GLU A 20 -0.33 -11.27 9.66
C GLU A 20 -0.21 -11.60 8.17
N THR A 21 0.52 -12.67 7.85
CA THR A 21 0.75 -13.08 6.45
C THR A 21 -0.51 -13.52 5.72
N THR A 22 -1.57 -13.84 6.45
CA THR A 22 -2.86 -14.21 5.87
C THR A 22 -3.79 -13.02 5.70
N THR A 23 -3.39 -11.84 6.17
CA THR A 23 -4.24 -10.66 6.13
C THR A 23 -4.28 -10.08 4.72
N THR A 24 -5.49 -9.90 4.22
CA THR A 24 -5.75 -9.13 3.01
C THR A 24 -6.77 -8.05 3.32
N SER A 25 -6.61 -6.88 2.72
CA SER A 25 -7.61 -5.82 2.86
C SER A 25 -8.81 -6.12 1.96
N THR A 26 -9.94 -5.45 2.25
CA THR A 26 -11.07 -5.48 1.35
C THR A 26 -10.68 -4.88 0.00
N PRO A 27 -10.95 -5.56 -1.12
CA PRO A 27 -10.60 -5.01 -2.43
C PRO A 27 -11.30 -3.67 -2.70
N TYR A 28 -10.57 -2.74 -3.27
CA TYR A 28 -11.09 -1.46 -3.73
C TYR A 28 -11.15 -1.44 -5.25
N LYS A 29 -12.34 -1.18 -5.79
CA LYS A 29 -12.53 -1.02 -7.23
C LYS A 29 -12.73 0.47 -7.53
N PRO A 30 -11.87 1.09 -8.33
CA PRO A 30 -12.03 2.50 -8.66
C PRO A 30 -13.26 2.76 -9.52
N VAL A 31 -13.85 3.94 -9.38
CA VAL A 31 -14.96 4.37 -10.21
C VAL A 31 -14.48 4.74 -11.61
N GLN A 32 -13.24 5.20 -11.70
CA GLN A 32 -12.60 5.60 -12.95
C GLN A 32 -11.11 5.29 -12.88
N LYS A 33 -10.44 5.36 -14.02
CA LYS A 33 -9.01 5.11 -14.13
C LYS A 33 -8.22 6.02 -13.18
N MET A 34 -7.28 5.43 -12.47
CA MET A 34 -6.40 6.15 -11.54
C MET A 34 -4.96 6.10 -12.06
N TYR A 35 -4.32 7.26 -12.09
CA TYR A 35 -2.88 7.37 -12.38
C TYR A 35 -2.15 7.51 -11.06
N LEU A 36 -1.58 6.41 -10.57
CA LEU A 36 -0.88 6.40 -9.29
C LEU A 36 0.50 7.03 -9.46
N THR A 37 0.83 7.95 -8.57
CA THR A 37 2.10 8.67 -8.60
C THR A 37 3.05 8.25 -7.50
N GLY A 38 2.58 7.54 -6.51
CA GLY A 38 3.38 7.05 -5.41
C GLY A 38 2.53 6.64 -4.23
N ALA A 39 3.21 6.34 -3.14
CA ALA A 39 2.55 5.98 -1.89
C ALA A 39 3.44 6.32 -0.69
N THR A 40 2.81 6.59 0.42
CA THR A 40 3.45 6.66 1.73
C THR A 40 2.78 5.62 2.62
N VAL A 41 3.57 4.69 3.13
CA VAL A 41 3.08 3.57 3.91
C VAL A 41 3.62 3.70 5.32
N THR A 42 2.74 3.72 6.31
CA THR A 42 3.13 3.91 7.71
C THR A 42 2.60 2.80 8.60
N LEU A 43 3.35 2.51 9.65
CA LEU A 43 2.95 1.63 10.75
C LEU A 43 2.96 2.44 12.04
N ASN A 44 1.90 2.34 12.81
CA ASN A 44 1.87 2.99 14.14
C ASN A 44 2.88 2.34 15.08
N THR A 45 3.01 1.01 15.02
CA THR A 45 4.05 0.28 15.73
C THR A 45 4.97 -0.36 14.71
N PRO A 46 6.29 -0.04 14.69
CA PRO A 46 7.22 -0.64 13.73
C PRO A 46 7.46 -2.12 14.01
N PRO A 47 7.92 -2.88 13.01
CA PRO A 47 8.30 -4.27 13.22
C PRO A 47 9.58 -4.37 14.03
N ALA A 48 9.80 -5.54 14.64
CA ALA A 48 10.98 -5.84 15.41
C ALA A 48 11.39 -7.30 15.23
N GLY A 49 12.67 -7.57 15.45
CA GLY A 49 13.24 -8.91 15.31
C GLY A 49 13.93 -9.09 13.98
N SER A 50 14.11 -10.36 13.59
CA SER A 50 14.73 -10.70 12.32
C SER A 50 13.70 -10.76 11.19
N GLY A 51 14.18 -10.54 9.97
CA GLY A 51 13.33 -10.48 8.78
C GLY A 51 12.65 -9.13 8.65
N SER A 52 11.82 -9.02 7.64
CA SER A 52 11.10 -7.80 7.31
C SER A 52 9.61 -8.06 7.22
N THR A 53 8.81 -7.02 7.52
CA THR A 53 7.39 -7.02 7.22
C THR A 53 7.21 -6.43 5.84
N VAL A 54 6.63 -7.20 4.92
CA VAL A 54 6.45 -6.80 3.53
C VAL A 54 4.97 -6.71 3.20
N VAL A 55 4.56 -5.52 2.77
CA VAL A 55 3.19 -5.21 2.39
C VAL A 55 3.17 -4.94 0.89
N LYS A 56 2.30 -5.64 0.16
CA LYS A 56 2.17 -5.48 -1.28
C LYS A 56 0.78 -4.95 -1.62
N LEU A 57 0.72 -3.96 -2.50
CA LEU A 57 -0.51 -3.55 -3.13
C LEU A 57 -0.64 -4.37 -4.41
N ILE A 58 -1.65 -5.23 -4.47
CA ILE A 58 -1.85 -6.17 -5.57
C ILE A 58 -3.08 -5.79 -6.40
N ARG A 59 -3.08 -6.25 -7.64
CA ARG A 59 -4.15 -6.01 -8.63
C ARG A 59 -4.96 -7.27 -8.82
N ASN A 60 -6.28 -7.13 -8.86
CA ASN A 60 -7.20 -8.21 -9.18
C ASN A 60 -7.01 -9.46 -8.31
N ASN A 61 -6.69 -9.22 -7.04
CA ASN A 61 -6.52 -10.28 -6.05
C ASN A 61 -5.44 -11.31 -6.44
N ASP A 62 -4.49 -10.90 -7.28
CA ASP A 62 -3.41 -11.75 -7.76
C ASP A 62 -2.09 -11.36 -7.06
N PRO A 63 -1.56 -12.20 -6.15
CA PRO A 63 -0.31 -11.88 -5.45
C PRO A 63 0.92 -11.74 -6.35
N THR A 64 0.84 -12.21 -7.59
CA THR A 64 1.92 -12.06 -8.57
C THR A 64 1.80 -10.77 -9.38
N ASN A 65 0.65 -10.09 -9.34
CA ASN A 65 0.43 -8.83 -10.03
C ASN A 65 0.55 -7.67 -9.03
N VAL A 66 1.77 -7.31 -8.70
CA VAL A 66 2.09 -6.32 -7.66
C VAL A 66 2.19 -4.94 -8.26
N ILE A 67 1.44 -4.00 -7.69
CA ILE A 67 1.51 -2.58 -8.05
C ILE A 67 2.65 -1.91 -7.29
N TYR A 68 2.66 -2.04 -5.97
CA TYR A 68 3.69 -1.49 -5.08
C TYR A 68 4.10 -2.50 -4.03
N THR A 69 5.34 -2.40 -3.59
CA THR A 69 5.87 -3.19 -2.47
C THR A 69 6.45 -2.24 -1.43
N ALA A 70 6.02 -2.36 -0.19
CA ALA A 70 6.58 -1.65 0.95
C ALA A 70 7.27 -2.66 1.87
N THR A 71 8.57 -2.49 2.06
CA THR A 71 9.38 -3.36 2.93
C THR A 71 9.76 -2.57 4.19
N PHE A 72 9.31 -3.04 5.33
CA PHE A 72 9.65 -2.48 6.64
C PHE A 72 10.66 -3.38 7.32
N ASN A 73 11.87 -2.89 7.46
CA ASN A 73 12.89 -3.54 8.30
C ASN A 73 12.62 -3.22 9.76
N ALA A 74 13.34 -3.87 10.67
CA ALA A 74 13.19 -3.59 12.11
C ALA A 74 13.31 -2.09 12.39
N ASN A 75 12.37 -1.57 13.17
CA ASN A 75 12.27 -0.17 13.58
C ASN A 75 11.82 0.81 12.48
N ASP A 76 11.56 0.35 11.27
CA ASP A 76 11.01 1.22 10.23
C ASP A 76 9.51 1.45 10.48
N SER A 77 9.09 2.71 10.47
CA SER A 77 7.67 3.06 10.61
C SER A 77 7.09 3.72 9.36
N THR A 78 7.93 4.09 8.40
CA THR A 78 7.50 4.77 7.18
C THR A 78 8.30 4.26 5.98
N VAL A 79 7.59 3.98 4.89
CA VAL A 79 8.19 3.66 3.58
C VAL A 79 7.55 4.58 2.54
N ASN A 80 8.37 5.26 1.76
CA ASN A 80 7.91 6.11 0.67
C ASN A 80 8.18 5.42 -0.67
N ILE A 81 7.18 5.43 -1.54
CA ILE A 81 7.24 4.86 -2.88
C ILE A 81 6.98 5.98 -3.88
N THR A 82 7.88 6.14 -4.85
CA THR A 82 7.82 7.25 -5.81
C THR A 82 7.56 6.80 -7.25
N SER A 83 7.34 5.52 -7.47
CA SER A 83 7.05 4.98 -8.81
C SER A 83 5.61 5.22 -9.21
N SER A 84 5.35 5.30 -10.52
CA SER A 84 4.01 5.49 -11.06
C SER A 84 3.42 4.17 -11.54
N ALA A 85 2.10 4.09 -11.53
CA ALA A 85 1.36 2.93 -12.03
C ALA A 85 -0.03 3.37 -12.47
N ILE A 86 -0.72 2.51 -13.22
CA ILE A 86 -2.07 2.78 -13.69
C ILE A 86 -2.99 1.69 -13.16
N LEU A 87 -4.12 2.10 -12.58
CA LEU A 87 -5.20 1.21 -12.18
C LEU A 87 -6.43 1.55 -13.02
N ASN A 88 -6.87 0.59 -13.84
CA ASN A 88 -8.04 0.79 -14.70
C ASN A 88 -9.34 0.62 -13.89
N ALA A 89 -10.44 1.19 -14.40
CA ALA A 89 -11.74 1.08 -13.75
C ALA A 89 -12.27 -0.37 -13.68
N THR A 90 -11.73 -1.26 -14.51
CA THR A 90 -12.07 -2.69 -14.50
C THR A 90 -11.24 -3.49 -13.50
N ASP A 91 -10.18 -2.91 -12.97
CA ASP A 91 -9.31 -3.55 -11.99
C ASP A 91 -9.81 -3.32 -10.56
N ASN A 92 -9.37 -4.17 -9.65
CA ASN A 92 -9.45 -3.87 -8.22
C ASN A 92 -8.05 -3.94 -7.60
N MET A 93 -7.89 -3.36 -6.44
CA MET A 93 -6.65 -3.42 -5.69
C MET A 93 -6.92 -3.77 -4.23
N SER A 94 -5.98 -4.45 -3.63
CA SER A 94 -6.02 -4.80 -2.21
C SER A 94 -4.61 -4.91 -1.66
N LEU A 95 -4.49 -4.88 -0.34
CA LEU A 95 -3.22 -5.11 0.33
C LEU A 95 -3.05 -6.59 0.65
N ASN A 96 -1.83 -7.06 0.49
CA ASN A 96 -1.42 -8.41 0.85
C ASN A 96 -0.17 -8.35 1.70
N ILE A 97 -0.21 -8.98 2.86
CA ILE A 97 0.94 -9.08 3.75
C ILE A 97 1.69 -10.36 3.39
N SER A 98 2.84 -10.22 2.74
CA SER A 98 3.57 -11.39 2.21
C SER A 98 4.57 -11.97 3.21
N SER A 99 5.09 -11.16 4.14
CA SER A 99 5.97 -11.64 5.21
C SER A 99 5.88 -10.71 6.41
N VAL A 100 6.27 -11.19 7.57
CA VAL A 100 6.30 -10.39 8.80
C VAL A 100 7.61 -10.65 9.55
N ALA A 101 8.07 -9.65 10.30
CA ALA A 101 9.23 -9.78 11.17
C ALA A 101 8.93 -10.71 12.35
N SER A 102 9.97 -11.32 12.94
CA SER A 102 9.83 -12.44 13.84
C SER A 102 9.32 -12.11 15.24
N THR A 103 9.71 -10.98 15.81
CA THR A 103 9.33 -10.61 17.19
C THR A 103 8.07 -9.79 17.24
N ASN A 104 7.96 -8.79 16.34
CA ASN A 104 6.78 -7.96 16.21
C ASN A 104 6.57 -7.69 14.72
N SER A 105 5.41 -8.04 14.22
CA SER A 105 5.08 -7.86 12.81
C SER A 105 4.85 -6.39 12.41
N GLY A 106 4.66 -5.52 13.40
CA GLY A 106 4.15 -4.18 13.17
C GLY A 106 2.62 -4.15 13.25
N SER A 107 2.07 -2.98 13.47
CA SER A 107 0.61 -2.85 13.63
C SER A 107 0.10 -1.51 13.13
N ASP A 108 -1.20 -1.49 12.85
CA ASP A 108 -1.96 -0.31 12.45
C ASP A 108 -1.36 0.34 11.20
N LEU A 109 -1.49 -0.38 10.11
CA LEU A 109 -0.98 0.01 8.79
C LEU A 109 -1.89 1.04 8.14
N ILE A 110 -1.29 2.09 7.59
CA ILE A 110 -1.95 3.02 6.68
C ILE A 110 -1.18 3.04 5.37
N PHE A 111 -1.84 2.65 4.29
CA PHE A 111 -1.27 2.69 2.95
C PHE A 111 -1.92 3.87 2.22
N LYS A 112 -1.19 4.99 2.14
CA LYS A 112 -1.69 6.20 1.52
C LYS A 112 -1.20 6.28 0.08
N LEU A 113 -2.11 6.13 -0.87
CA LEU A 113 -1.83 6.28 -2.30
C LEU A 113 -2.02 7.73 -2.71
N THR A 114 -1.10 8.23 -3.54
CA THR A 114 -1.23 9.51 -4.21
C THR A 114 -1.52 9.26 -5.68
N TYR A 115 -2.53 9.92 -6.22
CA TYR A 115 -2.95 9.67 -7.60
C TYR A 115 -3.63 10.88 -8.21
N HIS A 116 -3.87 10.83 -9.51
CA HIS A 116 -4.78 11.74 -10.22
C HIS A 116 -5.63 10.95 -11.22
N ASN A 117 -6.69 11.56 -11.64
CA ASN A 117 -7.61 11.01 -12.63
C ASN A 117 -7.14 11.30 -14.06
#